data_c4f245d4b058dc50776609873b0271bc
#
_entry.id   c4f245d4b058dc50776609873b0271bc
#
_cell.length_a   1.000
_cell.length_b   1.000
_cell.length_c   1.000
_cell.angle_alpha   90.00
_cell.angle_beta   90.00
_cell.angle_gamma   90.00
#
_symmetry.space_group_name_H-M   'P 1'
#
loop_
_entity.id
_entity.type
_entity.pdbx_description
1 polymer ?
#
loop_
_entity_poly.entity_id
_entity_poly.type
_entity_poly.pdbx_seq_one_letter_code
_entity_poly.pdbx_strand_id
1 'polypeptide(L)'
;KRKEAAVFWWREGRRTQMGRTTSKKMIPLLLLRILWIHADKDHMISMEYICDRLEDEFESERRMGRPALRKLVSSNIRQLNLFFHETQWCLNEGEELQICEKAIANPEQPGGYIKVYCLNDRLFSDTEIRMLHDSILFSPGVDDGCASRILDKLKRCAGKYFGSWFEYVKYRETFKRCQCERLFQYLMEIGKAIKKIRKITFRYRKNGKLSDRVYTVTPYFMVISGGWYYLICNTAGKDNLSHYRIDRMQQVAMHPMEQGKCMSQLEGVDSSFEISRYMEEHPRMSYEKPVSATLMVEEYLVEAVETEFRTTSKIKTQEHLFRIRIISTKTAICNWIINLSEHIKIETTSDPTIIDQLCQKAQCIIENYQKTNKIT
;
A
#
# COMPACT_ATOMS: atom_id res chain seq x y z
N LYS A 1 -19.32 5.16 25.69
CA LYS A 1 -18.05 5.75 26.21
C LYS A 1 -16.84 5.40 25.32
N ARG A 2 -16.97 5.34 23.98
CA ARG A 2 -15.88 5.18 23.00
C ARG A 2 -16.07 5.99 21.71
N LYS A 3 -16.94 7.02 21.70
CA LYS A 3 -17.25 7.83 20.50
C LYS A 3 -16.54 9.19 20.42
N GLU A 4 -15.63 9.50 21.32
CA GLU A 4 -14.95 10.81 21.34
C GLU A 4 -13.45 10.79 20.98
N ALA A 5 -12.91 9.65 20.55
CA ALA A 5 -11.46 9.51 20.32
C ALA A 5 -10.97 9.98 18.93
N ALA A 6 -11.85 10.23 17.97
CA ALA A 6 -11.44 10.53 16.58
C ALA A 6 -11.22 12.01 16.27
N VAL A 7 -11.63 12.94 17.15
CA VAL A 7 -11.52 14.39 16.90
C VAL A 7 -10.36 15.05 17.68
N PHE A 8 -9.58 14.29 18.44
CA PHE A 8 -8.71 14.84 19.50
C PHE A 8 -7.22 15.04 19.13
N TRP A 9 -6.80 14.79 17.90
CA TRP A 9 -5.36 14.80 17.58
C TRP A 9 -4.79 16.12 17.08
N TRP A 10 -5.63 17.17 16.89
CA TRP A 10 -5.19 18.55 16.62
C TRP A 10 -5.59 19.54 17.71
N ARG A 11 -6.23 19.08 18.78
CA ARG A 11 -6.33 19.88 20.00
C ARG A 11 -5.09 19.60 20.84
N GLU A 12 -4.31 20.65 21.06
CA GLU A 12 -3.31 20.72 22.12
C GLU A 12 -2.18 19.67 22.03
N GLY A 13 -1.35 19.75 20.98
CA GLY A 13 0.08 19.57 21.24
C GLY A 13 0.36 20.48 22.44
N ARG A 14 0.80 19.86 23.57
CA ARG A 14 1.13 20.57 24.81
C ARG A 14 1.64 21.95 24.46
N ARG A 15 1.08 22.99 25.07
CA ARG A 15 1.77 24.27 25.25
C ARG A 15 3.11 23.98 25.92
N THR A 16 4.05 23.47 25.12
CA THR A 16 5.45 23.58 25.48
C THR A 16 5.64 25.09 25.47
N GLN A 17 5.99 25.63 26.60
CA GLN A 17 6.60 26.95 26.73
C GLN A 17 7.81 27.02 25.79
N MET A 18 7.56 27.11 24.50
CA MET A 18 8.57 27.53 23.53
C MET A 18 8.76 29.01 23.78
N GLY A 19 9.99 29.35 24.08
CA GLY A 19 10.42 30.68 24.50
C GLY A 19 9.79 31.79 23.66
N ARG A 20 9.30 32.77 24.34
CA ARG A 20 8.48 33.94 24.07
C ARG A 20 9.01 34.92 23.02
N THR A 21 9.44 34.51 21.83
CA THR A 21 9.73 35.46 20.74
C THR A 21 9.60 34.81 19.38
N THR A 22 8.38 34.72 18.87
CA THR A 22 8.19 34.49 17.45
C THR A 22 8.54 35.80 16.73
N SER A 23 9.75 35.90 16.17
CA SER A 23 10.18 37.04 15.41
C SER A 23 9.27 37.26 14.19
N LYS A 24 9.02 38.51 13.80
CA LYS A 24 8.30 38.87 12.54
C LYS A 24 8.90 38.14 11.32
N LYS A 25 10.15 37.74 11.38
CA LYS A 25 10.85 36.95 10.34
C LYS A 25 10.27 35.53 10.15
N MET A 26 9.50 35.01 11.13
CA MET A 26 8.86 33.70 11.05
C MET A 26 7.46 33.73 10.41
N ILE A 27 6.90 34.91 10.15
CA ILE A 27 5.56 35.07 9.58
C ILE A 27 5.39 34.32 8.26
N PRO A 28 6.33 34.32 7.29
CA PRO A 28 6.18 33.56 6.06
C PRO A 28 5.98 32.06 6.31
N LEU A 29 6.73 31.48 7.26
CA LEU A 29 6.62 30.05 7.60
C LEU A 29 5.31 29.72 8.30
N LEU A 30 4.86 30.60 9.21
CA LEU A 30 3.57 30.45 9.87
C LEU A 30 2.42 30.59 8.88
N LEU A 31 2.52 31.53 7.95
CA LEU A 31 1.53 31.71 6.89
C LEU A 31 1.42 30.47 6.00
N LEU A 32 2.54 29.93 5.54
CA LEU A 32 2.54 28.68 4.78
C LEU A 32 1.94 27.53 5.56
N ARG A 33 2.27 27.42 6.85
CA ARG A 33 1.71 26.37 7.73
C ARG A 33 0.18 26.53 7.89
N ILE A 34 -0.32 27.76 8.09
CA ILE A 34 -1.74 28.04 8.20
C ILE A 34 -2.46 27.65 6.93
N LEU A 35 -1.95 28.07 5.75
CA LEU A 35 -2.53 27.73 4.46
C LEU A 35 -2.50 26.22 4.22
N TRP A 36 -1.38 25.55 4.55
CA TRP A 36 -1.24 24.10 4.40
C TRP A 36 -2.28 23.31 5.22
N ILE A 37 -2.53 23.73 6.46
CA ILE A 37 -3.40 23.01 7.38
C ILE A 37 -4.88 23.34 7.15
N HIS A 38 -5.18 24.63 6.94
CA HIS A 38 -6.53 25.16 7.04
C HIS A 38 -7.17 25.55 5.71
N ALA A 39 -6.45 25.48 4.59
CA ALA A 39 -6.98 25.86 3.29
C ALA A 39 -6.71 24.77 2.24
N ASP A 40 -7.65 24.59 1.33
CA ASP A 40 -7.52 23.84 0.07
C ASP A 40 -8.30 24.56 -1.03
N LYS A 41 -8.32 23.99 -2.26
CA LYS A 41 -9.01 24.60 -3.41
C LYS A 41 -10.53 24.75 -3.18
N ASP A 42 -11.12 23.87 -2.37
CA ASP A 42 -12.55 23.87 -2.05
C ASP A 42 -12.87 24.67 -0.79
N HIS A 43 -11.90 24.82 0.11
CA HIS A 43 -12.03 25.51 1.40
C HIS A 43 -10.97 26.59 1.54
N MET A 44 -11.10 27.66 0.76
CA MET A 44 -10.22 28.83 0.86
C MET A 44 -10.53 29.63 2.13
N ILE A 45 -9.50 30.19 2.76
CA ILE A 45 -9.61 30.94 4.01
C ILE A 45 -9.47 32.44 3.81
N SER A 46 -10.23 33.22 4.59
CA SER A 46 -10.21 34.67 4.49
C SER A 46 -8.95 35.29 5.12
N MET A 47 -8.67 36.56 4.77
CA MET A 47 -7.64 37.37 5.39
C MET A 47 -7.82 37.48 6.92
N GLU A 48 -9.07 37.58 7.36
CA GLU A 48 -9.41 37.67 8.79
C GLU A 48 -9.01 36.37 9.50
N TYR A 49 -9.39 35.21 8.93
CA TYR A 49 -9.07 33.94 9.50
C TYR A 49 -7.53 33.73 9.61
N ILE A 50 -6.78 34.15 8.57
CA ILE A 50 -5.30 34.10 8.61
C ILE A 50 -4.75 34.97 9.74
N CYS A 51 -5.29 36.19 9.90
CA CYS A 51 -4.87 37.10 10.95
C CYS A 51 -5.22 36.57 12.35
N ASP A 52 -6.40 35.96 12.54
CA ASP A 52 -6.79 35.34 13.82
C ASP A 52 -5.82 34.22 14.19
N ARG A 53 -5.52 33.35 13.25
CA ARG A 53 -4.55 32.25 13.48
C ARG A 53 -3.14 32.72 13.78
N LEU A 54 -2.70 33.77 13.09
CA LEU A 54 -1.41 34.37 13.39
C LEU A 54 -1.39 35.01 14.79
N GLU A 55 -2.47 35.67 15.22
CA GLU A 55 -2.55 36.21 16.58
C GLU A 55 -2.56 35.13 17.66
N ASP A 56 -3.23 33.99 17.42
CA ASP A 56 -3.21 32.84 18.32
C ASP A 56 -1.82 32.23 18.52
N GLU A 57 -0.99 32.25 17.46
CA GLU A 57 0.38 31.73 17.49
C GLU A 57 1.42 32.78 17.93
N PHE A 58 1.07 34.07 17.88
CA PHE A 58 1.91 35.19 18.29
C PHE A 58 1.58 35.63 19.72
N GLU A 59 2.21 35.08 20.71
CA GLU A 59 2.28 35.65 22.07
C GLU A 59 3.31 36.78 22.10
N SER A 60 3.11 37.88 21.38
CA SER A 60 3.97 39.03 21.56
C SER A 60 3.34 40.01 22.56
N GLU A 61 4.13 40.55 23.48
CA GLU A 61 3.75 41.61 24.43
C GLU A 61 3.23 42.90 23.75
N ARG A 62 3.46 43.03 22.44
CA ARG A 62 2.93 44.10 21.60
C ARG A 62 2.04 43.50 20.51
N ARG A 63 0.74 43.41 20.78
CA ARG A 63 -0.24 43.08 19.75
C ARG A 63 -0.16 44.11 18.63
N MET A 64 0.10 43.65 17.43
CA MET A 64 0.07 44.49 16.23
C MET A 64 -1.39 44.82 15.90
N GLY A 65 -1.69 46.09 15.61
CA GLY A 65 -3.06 46.46 15.20
C GLY A 65 -3.45 45.69 13.91
N ARG A 66 -4.72 45.28 13.81
CA ARG A 66 -5.27 44.53 12.66
C ARG A 66 -4.89 45.07 11.29
N PRO A 67 -4.98 46.41 11.02
CA PRO A 67 -4.58 46.96 9.72
C PRO A 67 -3.09 46.72 9.38
N ALA A 68 -2.23 46.80 10.38
CA ALA A 68 -0.78 46.57 10.21
C ALA A 68 -0.52 45.06 9.95
N LEU A 69 -1.21 44.15 10.64
CA LEU A 69 -1.10 42.73 10.45
C LEU A 69 -1.56 42.32 9.04
N ARG A 70 -2.71 42.81 8.55
CA ARG A 70 -3.19 42.58 7.18
C ARG A 70 -2.18 43.04 6.12
N LYS A 71 -1.60 44.23 6.29
CA LYS A 71 -0.54 44.73 5.38
C LYS A 71 0.67 43.80 5.38
N LEU A 72 1.09 43.31 6.55
CA LEU A 72 2.20 42.41 6.71
C LEU A 72 1.92 41.04 6.06
N VAL A 73 0.73 40.45 6.26
CA VAL A 73 0.31 39.22 5.60
C VAL A 73 0.31 39.37 4.08
N SER A 74 -0.32 40.44 3.55
CA SER A 74 -0.35 40.71 2.11
C SER A 74 1.05 40.91 1.50
N SER A 75 1.98 41.53 2.24
CA SER A 75 3.37 41.67 1.82
C SER A 75 4.08 40.32 1.77
N ASN A 76 3.86 39.47 2.79
CA ASN A 76 4.49 38.13 2.83
C ASN A 76 3.91 37.20 1.76
N ILE A 77 2.60 37.28 1.45
CA ILE A 77 2.00 36.53 0.32
C ILE A 77 2.73 36.87 -0.99
N ARG A 78 2.90 38.16 -1.26
CA ARG A 78 3.61 38.61 -2.49
C ARG A 78 5.06 38.15 -2.52
N GLN A 79 5.78 38.24 -1.39
CA GLN A 79 7.16 37.81 -1.30
C GLN A 79 7.31 36.29 -1.46
N LEU A 80 6.39 35.50 -0.90
CA LEU A 80 6.37 34.05 -1.08
C LEU A 80 6.08 33.67 -2.53
N ASN A 81 5.10 34.31 -3.18
CA ASN A 81 4.82 34.04 -4.58
C ASN A 81 6.01 34.41 -5.49
N LEU A 82 6.70 35.53 -5.21
CA LEU A 82 7.91 35.91 -5.92
C LEU A 82 9.03 34.86 -5.71
N PHE A 83 9.22 34.43 -4.46
CA PHE A 83 10.19 33.37 -4.13
C PHE A 83 9.90 32.05 -4.85
N PHE A 84 8.64 31.62 -4.88
CA PHE A 84 8.25 30.40 -5.59
C PHE A 84 8.52 30.52 -7.09
N HIS A 85 8.21 31.65 -7.68
CA HIS A 85 8.48 31.92 -9.10
C HIS A 85 9.98 31.97 -9.40
N GLU A 86 10.76 32.71 -8.64
CA GLU A 86 12.23 32.83 -8.85
C GLU A 86 12.96 31.51 -8.65
N THR A 87 12.49 30.66 -7.73
CA THR A 87 13.09 29.36 -7.44
C THR A 87 12.48 28.21 -8.25
N GLN A 88 11.45 28.49 -9.06
CA GLN A 88 10.68 27.47 -9.78
C GLN A 88 10.25 26.33 -8.85
N TRP A 89 9.77 26.68 -7.66
CA TRP A 89 9.40 25.70 -6.65
C TRP A 89 8.08 25.02 -7.03
N CYS A 90 8.17 23.74 -7.41
CA CYS A 90 7.05 22.87 -7.72
C CYS A 90 6.94 21.77 -6.66
N LEU A 91 5.72 21.41 -6.28
CA LEU A 91 5.45 20.23 -5.45
C LEU A 91 5.18 19.01 -6.33
N ASN A 92 4.55 19.23 -7.48
CA ASN A 92 4.26 18.23 -8.49
C ASN A 92 4.76 18.71 -9.87
N GLU A 93 4.86 17.82 -10.84
CA GLU A 93 5.26 18.19 -12.20
C GLU A 93 4.21 19.12 -12.84
N GLY A 94 4.63 20.27 -13.32
CA GLY A 94 3.88 21.12 -14.26
C GLY A 94 3.41 22.47 -13.73
N GLU A 95 3.24 22.69 -12.42
CA GLU A 95 2.80 23.99 -11.90
C GLU A 95 3.71 24.49 -10.77
N GLU A 96 4.11 25.77 -10.84
CA GLU A 96 4.82 26.43 -9.76
C GLU A 96 3.91 26.60 -8.54
N LEU A 97 4.43 26.38 -7.34
CA LEU A 97 3.69 26.61 -6.12
C LEU A 97 3.31 28.09 -6.01
N GLN A 98 2.06 28.38 -5.69
CA GLN A 98 1.54 29.71 -5.57
C GLN A 98 0.49 29.82 -4.46
N ILE A 99 0.48 30.92 -3.74
CA ILE A 99 -0.66 31.31 -2.90
C ILE A 99 -1.68 32.01 -3.79
N CYS A 100 -2.78 31.32 -4.07
CA CYS A 100 -3.89 31.83 -4.86
C CYS A 100 -4.75 32.77 -4.02
N GLU A 101 -5.27 33.82 -4.67
CA GLU A 101 -6.22 34.77 -4.13
C GLU A 101 -7.49 34.73 -4.98
N LYS A 102 -8.66 34.68 -4.36
CA LYS A 102 -9.96 34.76 -5.00
C LYS A 102 -10.87 35.72 -4.24
N ALA A 103 -11.65 36.53 -4.95
CA ALA A 103 -12.71 37.34 -4.37
C ALA A 103 -14.02 36.53 -4.37
N ILE A 104 -14.64 36.39 -3.20
CA ILE A 104 -15.95 35.75 -3.04
C ILE A 104 -16.94 36.74 -2.41
N ALA A 105 -18.25 36.54 -2.63
CA ALA A 105 -19.27 37.34 -1.98
C ALA A 105 -19.12 37.28 -0.46
N ASN A 106 -19.24 38.44 0.21
CA ASN A 106 -19.14 38.46 1.66
C ASN A 106 -20.47 37.94 2.27
N PRO A 107 -20.46 36.83 3.03
CA PRO A 107 -21.69 36.31 3.63
C PRO A 107 -22.30 37.25 4.70
N GLU A 108 -21.49 38.13 5.28
CA GLU A 108 -21.93 39.04 6.34
C GLU A 108 -22.40 40.42 5.80
N GLN A 109 -22.06 40.78 4.55
CA GLN A 109 -22.40 42.03 3.91
C GLN A 109 -22.92 41.84 2.49
N PRO A 110 -24.23 41.91 2.24
CA PRO A 110 -24.77 41.81 0.88
C PRO A 110 -24.15 42.85 -0.06
N GLY A 111 -23.63 42.42 -1.20
CA GLY A 111 -22.93 43.25 -2.20
C GLY A 111 -21.45 43.51 -1.91
N GLY A 112 -20.92 43.10 -0.78
CA GLY A 112 -19.49 43.13 -0.47
C GLY A 112 -18.72 41.93 -0.96
N TYR A 113 -17.40 42.07 -1.07
CA TYR A 113 -16.48 40.95 -1.44
C TYR A 113 -15.39 40.79 -0.39
N ILE A 114 -15.03 39.56 -0.09
CA ILE A 114 -13.88 39.22 0.74
C ILE A 114 -12.85 38.45 -0.09
N LYS A 115 -11.58 38.68 0.21
CA LYS A 115 -10.47 37.92 -0.39
C LYS A 115 -10.22 36.66 0.41
N VAL A 116 -10.14 35.55 -0.28
CA VAL A 116 -9.83 34.24 0.28
C VAL A 116 -8.59 33.67 -0.38
N TYR A 117 -7.87 32.83 0.34
CA TYR A 117 -6.53 32.36 -0.02
C TYR A 117 -6.41 30.85 0.17
N CYS A 118 -5.65 30.21 -0.72
CA CYS A 118 -5.18 28.82 -0.56
C CYS A 118 -3.83 28.65 -1.28
N LEU A 119 -3.16 27.53 -1.04
CA LEU A 119 -2.09 27.07 -1.93
C LEU A 119 -2.71 26.40 -3.17
N ASN A 120 -2.15 26.69 -4.36
CA ASN A 120 -2.64 26.09 -5.61
C ASN A 120 -2.36 24.58 -5.70
N ASP A 121 -1.36 24.10 -4.97
CA ASP A 121 -0.94 22.71 -5.03
C ASP A 121 -0.53 22.17 -3.65
N ARG A 122 -0.57 20.83 -3.53
CA ARG A 122 -0.14 20.06 -2.37
C ARG A 122 0.65 18.86 -2.84
N LEU A 123 1.58 18.36 -2.01
CA LEU A 123 2.37 17.18 -2.33
C LEU A 123 1.50 15.95 -2.70
N PHE A 124 0.37 15.82 -2.04
CA PHE A 124 -0.65 14.82 -2.33
C PHE A 124 -2.04 15.49 -2.31
N SER A 125 -2.86 15.17 -3.29
CA SER A 125 -4.29 15.46 -3.24
C SER A 125 -4.99 14.61 -2.16
N ASP A 126 -6.14 15.02 -1.71
CA ASP A 126 -6.93 14.27 -0.73
C ASP A 126 -7.30 12.87 -1.26
N THR A 127 -7.54 12.75 -2.56
CA THR A 127 -7.79 11.45 -3.22
C THR A 127 -6.57 10.53 -3.15
N GLU A 128 -5.37 11.03 -3.43
CA GLU A 128 -4.13 10.24 -3.35
C GLU A 128 -3.82 9.83 -1.92
N ILE A 129 -3.99 10.73 -0.95
CA ILE A 129 -3.84 10.38 0.47
C ILE A 129 -4.85 9.29 0.85
N ARG A 130 -6.07 9.37 0.34
CA ARG A 130 -7.10 8.36 0.56
C ARG A 130 -6.68 7.00 -0.01
N MET A 131 -6.22 6.95 -1.24
CA MET A 131 -5.74 5.71 -1.88
C MET A 131 -4.57 5.11 -1.09
N LEU A 132 -3.59 5.93 -0.68
CA LEU A 132 -2.46 5.49 0.14
C LEU A 132 -2.92 4.98 1.50
N HIS A 133 -3.83 5.70 2.15
CA HIS A 133 -4.40 5.31 3.44
C HIS A 133 -5.10 3.95 3.35
N ASP A 134 -6.01 3.78 2.41
CA ASP A 134 -6.77 2.55 2.25
C ASP A 134 -5.86 1.38 1.84
N SER A 135 -4.86 1.62 0.98
CA SER A 135 -3.87 0.61 0.62
C SER A 135 -3.10 0.07 1.83
N ILE A 136 -2.75 0.94 2.78
CA ILE A 136 -2.07 0.53 4.02
C ILE A 136 -3.06 -0.12 4.98
N LEU A 137 -4.26 0.45 5.11
CA LEU A 137 -5.31 -0.04 6.00
C LEU A 137 -5.71 -1.48 5.66
N PHE A 138 -5.79 -1.82 4.37
CA PHE A 138 -6.16 -3.15 3.88
C PHE A 138 -4.98 -4.06 3.55
N SER A 139 -3.73 -3.64 3.80
CA SER A 139 -2.56 -4.48 3.59
C SER A 139 -2.40 -5.53 4.69
N PRO A 140 -2.55 -6.83 4.40
CA PRO A 140 -2.32 -7.87 5.41
C PRO A 140 -0.83 -8.04 5.74
N GLY A 141 0.06 -7.65 4.84
CA GLY A 141 1.50 -7.79 4.96
C GLY A 141 2.18 -6.78 5.88
N VAL A 142 1.46 -5.82 6.45
CA VAL A 142 1.99 -4.79 7.34
C VAL A 142 1.42 -5.01 8.74
N ASP A 143 2.26 -4.98 9.78
CA ASP A 143 1.81 -5.09 11.18
C ASP A 143 1.04 -3.85 11.64
N ASP A 144 0.21 -4.01 12.68
CA ASP A 144 -0.66 -2.94 13.17
C ASP A 144 0.11 -1.70 13.65
N GLY A 145 1.25 -1.89 14.30
CA GLY A 145 2.07 -0.79 14.80
C GLY A 145 2.70 0.04 13.68
N CYS A 146 3.22 -0.62 12.64
CA CYS A 146 3.73 0.05 11.45
C CYS A 146 2.61 0.73 10.66
N ALA A 147 1.48 0.05 10.46
CA ALA A 147 0.33 0.61 9.77
C ALA A 147 -0.15 1.89 10.47
N SER A 148 -0.39 1.84 11.78
CA SER A 148 -0.84 3.01 12.57
C SER A 148 0.13 4.19 12.41
N ARG A 149 1.44 3.95 12.57
CA ARG A 149 2.45 5.02 12.43
C ARG A 149 2.46 5.67 11.04
N ILE A 150 2.30 4.87 9.97
CA ILE A 150 2.28 5.39 8.60
C ILE A 150 0.97 6.14 8.35
N LEU A 151 -0.17 5.59 8.77
CA LEU A 151 -1.47 6.23 8.65
C LEU A 151 -1.50 7.58 9.37
N ASP A 152 -0.92 7.68 10.58
CA ASP A 152 -0.80 8.94 11.31
C ASP A 152 0.06 9.97 10.57
N LYS A 153 1.11 9.54 9.86
CA LYS A 153 1.93 10.43 9.02
C LYS A 153 1.13 10.91 7.80
N LEU A 154 0.42 10.03 7.13
CA LEU A 154 -0.42 10.39 5.99
C LEU A 154 -1.50 11.39 6.37
N LYS A 155 -2.15 11.20 7.52
CA LYS A 155 -3.12 12.18 8.06
C LYS A 155 -2.52 13.57 8.27
N ARG A 156 -1.21 13.66 8.61
CA ARG A 156 -0.52 14.97 8.74
C ARG A 156 -0.22 15.61 7.39
N CYS A 157 -0.16 14.84 6.31
CA CYS A 157 0.00 15.38 4.95
C CYS A 157 -1.33 15.92 4.39
N ALA A 158 -2.47 15.51 4.97
CA ALA A 158 -3.79 15.96 4.60
C ALA A 158 -4.16 17.29 5.26
N GLY A 159 -5.12 18.01 4.68
CA GLY A 159 -5.72 19.18 5.29
C GLY A 159 -6.69 18.84 6.44
N LYS A 160 -7.15 19.89 7.13
CA LYS A 160 -8.09 19.79 8.25
C LYS A 160 -9.39 19.06 7.90
N TYR A 161 -9.83 19.18 6.66
CA TYR A 161 -11.12 18.67 6.20
C TYR A 161 -11.08 17.19 5.79
N PHE A 162 -9.91 16.61 5.65
CA PHE A 162 -9.73 15.22 5.22
C PHE A 162 -10.30 14.18 6.21
N GLY A 163 -10.39 14.52 7.50
CA GLY A 163 -10.79 13.57 8.55
C GLY A 163 -12.20 12.97 8.40
N SER A 164 -13.14 13.69 7.77
CA SER A 164 -14.53 13.24 7.59
C SER A 164 -14.69 12.09 6.56
N TRP A 165 -13.74 11.93 5.67
CA TRP A 165 -13.81 10.92 4.60
C TRP A 165 -13.59 9.48 5.09
N PHE A 166 -12.97 9.28 6.27
CA PHE A 166 -12.70 7.95 6.82
C PHE A 166 -13.93 7.24 7.40
N GLU A 167 -15.02 7.94 7.61
CA GLU A 167 -16.22 7.37 8.22
C GLU A 167 -16.98 6.42 7.28
N TYR A 168 -16.78 6.53 5.97
CA TYR A 168 -17.52 5.79 4.96
C TYR A 168 -16.91 4.43 4.58
N VAL A 169 -15.62 4.19 4.87
CA VAL A 169 -14.98 2.91 4.58
C VAL A 169 -14.93 2.08 5.85
N LYS A 170 -15.59 0.93 5.81
CA LYS A 170 -15.61 -0.04 6.90
C LYS A 170 -14.73 -1.23 6.53
N TYR A 171 -13.93 -1.71 7.45
CA TYR A 171 -13.14 -2.92 7.32
C TYR A 171 -13.58 -3.95 8.37
N ARG A 172 -13.24 -5.20 8.12
CA ARG A 172 -13.54 -6.28 9.04
C ARG A 172 -12.73 -6.10 10.32
N GLU A 173 -13.37 -6.09 11.49
CA GLU A 173 -12.67 -6.03 12.78
C GLU A 173 -11.70 -7.22 13.00
N THR A 174 -11.98 -8.36 12.33
CA THR A 174 -11.15 -9.57 12.36
C THR A 174 -10.07 -9.62 11.29
N PHE A 175 -9.73 -8.49 10.66
CA PHE A 175 -8.68 -8.45 9.64
C PHE A 175 -7.33 -8.79 10.27
N LYS A 176 -6.80 -9.96 9.89
CA LYS A 176 -5.52 -10.45 10.43
C LYS A 176 -4.35 -9.85 9.65
N ARG A 177 -3.57 -9.04 10.31
CA ARG A 177 -2.31 -8.51 9.81
C ARG A 177 -1.14 -9.41 10.17
N CYS A 178 -0.03 -9.16 9.51
CA CYS A 178 1.25 -9.74 9.87
C CYS A 178 1.63 -9.34 11.31
N GLN A 179 2.27 -10.28 12.03
CA GLN A 179 2.77 -10.04 13.39
C GLN A 179 4.29 -9.81 13.42
N CYS A 180 4.88 -9.47 12.27
CA CYS A 180 6.32 -9.28 12.15
C CYS A 180 6.67 -7.79 12.26
N GLU A 181 6.89 -7.29 13.46
CA GLU A 181 7.31 -5.90 13.72
C GLU A 181 8.62 -5.51 13.01
N ARG A 182 9.46 -6.50 12.67
CA ARG A 182 10.74 -6.29 11.99
C ARG A 182 10.68 -6.46 10.47
N LEU A 183 9.49 -6.57 9.88
CA LEU A 183 9.33 -6.82 8.45
C LEU A 183 10.15 -5.85 7.58
N PHE A 184 10.03 -4.55 7.83
CA PHE A 184 10.76 -3.54 7.04
C PHE A 184 12.28 -3.60 7.24
N GLN A 185 12.75 -4.00 8.42
CA GLN A 185 14.17 -4.25 8.65
C GLN A 185 14.65 -5.44 7.83
N TYR A 186 13.86 -6.52 7.78
CA TYR A 186 14.18 -7.68 6.95
C TYR A 186 14.16 -7.36 5.46
N LEU A 187 13.18 -6.60 4.98
CA LEU A 187 13.15 -6.13 3.58
C LEU A 187 14.40 -5.34 3.23
N MET A 188 14.84 -4.43 4.11
CA MET A 188 16.07 -3.65 3.91
C MET A 188 17.33 -4.53 3.89
N GLU A 189 17.43 -5.50 4.80
CA GLU A 189 18.58 -6.41 4.88
C GLU A 189 18.65 -7.34 3.67
N ILE A 190 17.52 -7.89 3.26
CA ILE A 190 17.40 -8.73 2.06
C ILE A 190 17.74 -7.90 0.81
N GLY A 191 17.24 -6.66 0.70
CA GLY A 191 17.55 -5.77 -0.42
C GLY A 191 19.05 -5.46 -0.54
N LYS A 192 19.74 -5.25 0.58
CA LYS A 192 21.20 -5.09 0.61
C LYS A 192 21.92 -6.36 0.15
N ALA A 193 21.44 -7.53 0.57
CA ALA A 193 22.02 -8.82 0.20
C ALA A 193 21.85 -9.10 -1.30
N ILE A 194 20.67 -8.80 -1.87
CA ILE A 194 20.42 -8.91 -3.32
C ILE A 194 21.40 -8.01 -4.09
N LYS A 195 21.49 -6.73 -3.73
CA LYS A 195 22.38 -5.77 -4.38
C LYS A 195 23.86 -6.18 -4.34
N LYS A 196 24.29 -6.85 -3.26
CA LYS A 196 25.68 -7.29 -3.06
C LYS A 196 25.92 -8.73 -3.51
N ILE A 197 24.91 -9.43 -4.02
CA ILE A 197 24.96 -10.85 -4.39
C ILE A 197 25.50 -11.68 -3.22
N ARG A 198 24.94 -11.51 -2.02
CA ARG A 198 25.33 -12.19 -0.80
C ARG A 198 24.25 -13.14 -0.33
N LYS A 199 24.66 -14.24 0.30
CA LYS A 199 23.73 -15.13 0.98
C LYS A 199 23.14 -14.46 2.22
N ILE A 200 21.96 -14.91 2.60
CA ILE A 200 21.32 -14.58 3.87
C ILE A 200 21.03 -15.84 4.66
N THR A 201 20.95 -15.69 5.96
CA THR A 201 20.50 -16.72 6.90
C THR A 201 19.26 -16.28 7.62
N PHE A 202 18.37 -17.21 7.93
CA PHE A 202 17.19 -16.95 8.76
C PHE A 202 16.64 -18.24 9.36
N ARG A 203 15.82 -18.12 10.41
CA ARG A 203 14.94 -19.17 10.92
C ARG A 203 13.53 -18.95 10.36
N TYR A 204 12.79 -20.02 10.12
CA TYR A 204 11.50 -19.95 9.44
C TYR A 204 10.37 -20.52 10.31
N ARG A 205 9.25 -19.78 10.42
CA ARG A 205 8.05 -20.24 11.11
C ARG A 205 7.17 -21.03 10.15
N LYS A 206 6.92 -22.31 10.47
CA LYS A 206 6.03 -23.19 9.70
C LYS A 206 4.92 -23.69 10.64
N ASN A 207 3.66 -23.59 10.21
CA ASN A 207 2.49 -24.01 10.99
C ASN A 207 2.47 -23.44 12.43
N GLY A 208 2.78 -22.16 12.56
CA GLY A 208 2.81 -21.46 13.85
C GLY A 208 4.06 -21.72 14.72
N LYS A 209 4.87 -22.76 14.42
CA LYS A 209 6.08 -23.11 15.16
C LYS A 209 7.33 -22.61 14.45
N LEU A 210 8.26 -22.04 15.20
CA LEU A 210 9.58 -21.65 14.69
C LEU A 210 10.45 -22.93 14.55
N SER A 211 11.02 -23.10 13.36
CA SER A 211 11.96 -24.20 13.12
C SER A 211 13.31 -23.92 13.78
N ASP A 212 13.94 -24.94 14.36
CA ASP A 212 15.33 -24.85 14.86
C ASP A 212 16.36 -24.80 13.74
N ARG A 213 15.96 -25.21 12.54
CA ARG A 213 16.80 -25.18 11.36
C ARG A 213 17.07 -23.73 10.94
N VAL A 214 18.34 -23.41 10.72
CA VAL A 214 18.78 -22.18 10.05
C VAL A 214 18.80 -22.44 8.53
N TYR A 215 18.11 -21.61 7.79
CA TYR A 215 18.09 -21.64 6.35
C TYR A 215 19.15 -20.69 5.81
N THR A 216 19.99 -21.16 4.89
CA THR A 216 20.92 -20.32 4.14
C THR A 216 20.48 -20.28 2.69
N VAL A 217 20.26 -19.08 2.17
CA VAL A 217 19.72 -18.88 0.81
C VAL A 217 20.44 -17.76 0.08
N THR A 218 20.46 -17.85 -1.24
CA THR A 218 20.85 -16.74 -2.14
C THR A 218 19.57 -16.00 -2.54
N PRO A 219 19.34 -14.74 -2.11
CA PRO A 219 18.17 -13.97 -2.47
C PRO A 219 18.29 -13.39 -3.87
N TYR A 220 17.20 -13.41 -4.67
CA TYR A 220 17.14 -12.82 -6.00
C TYR A 220 16.10 -11.73 -6.14
N PHE A 221 14.85 -11.98 -5.71
CA PHE A 221 13.77 -11.01 -5.80
C PHE A 221 12.93 -10.99 -4.52
N MET A 222 12.37 -9.82 -4.25
CA MET A 222 11.27 -9.67 -3.30
C MET A 222 10.02 -9.30 -4.09
N VAL A 223 8.94 -10.05 -3.91
CA VAL A 223 7.67 -9.86 -4.61
C VAL A 223 6.49 -9.79 -3.63
N ILE A 224 5.39 -9.21 -4.08
CA ILE A 224 4.14 -9.19 -3.31
C ILE A 224 3.14 -10.10 -4.03
N SER A 225 2.59 -11.06 -3.31
CA SER A 225 1.52 -11.92 -3.80
C SER A 225 0.45 -12.09 -2.73
N GLY A 226 -0.81 -11.80 -3.10
CA GLY A 226 -1.93 -11.82 -2.15
C GLY A 226 -1.75 -10.90 -0.93
N GLY A 227 -1.04 -9.77 -1.12
CA GLY A 227 -0.76 -8.79 -0.06
C GLY A 227 0.38 -9.16 0.91
N TRP A 228 1.11 -10.27 0.65
CA TRP A 228 2.23 -10.71 1.47
C TRP A 228 3.54 -10.58 0.71
N TYR A 229 4.61 -10.23 1.43
CA TYR A 229 5.96 -10.20 0.88
C TYR A 229 6.56 -11.60 0.83
N TYR A 230 7.06 -11.99 -0.34
CA TYR A 230 7.80 -13.24 -0.56
C TYR A 230 9.21 -12.94 -1.03
N LEU A 231 10.13 -13.76 -0.56
CA LEU A 231 11.48 -13.86 -1.08
C LEU A 231 11.55 -15.00 -2.09
N ILE A 232 11.97 -14.69 -3.30
CA ILE A 232 12.38 -15.68 -4.30
C ILE A 232 13.89 -15.84 -4.20
N CYS A 233 14.35 -17.06 -3.94
CA CYS A 233 15.74 -17.35 -3.63
C CYS A 233 16.13 -18.77 -4.05
N ASN A 234 17.42 -19.07 -4.02
CA ASN A 234 17.92 -20.43 -4.06
C ASN A 234 18.33 -20.87 -2.65
N THR A 235 17.79 -22.00 -2.21
CA THR A 235 18.17 -22.60 -0.92
C THR A 235 19.43 -23.43 -1.09
N ALA A 236 20.40 -23.27 -0.20
CA ALA A 236 21.67 -24.05 -0.24
C ALA A 236 21.39 -25.56 -0.35
N GLY A 237 22.08 -26.20 -1.29
CA GLY A 237 21.91 -27.63 -1.60
C GLY A 237 20.72 -27.95 -2.53
N LYS A 238 20.09 -26.94 -3.14
CA LYS A 238 19.05 -27.11 -4.16
C LYS A 238 19.48 -26.41 -5.46
N ASP A 239 18.98 -26.92 -6.59
CA ASP A 239 19.25 -26.32 -7.90
C ASP A 239 18.07 -25.53 -8.50
N ASN A 240 16.94 -25.42 -7.78
CA ASN A 240 15.76 -24.71 -8.19
C ASN A 240 15.47 -23.47 -7.31
N LEU A 241 14.54 -22.63 -7.75
CA LEU A 241 14.03 -21.53 -6.97
C LEU A 241 13.17 -22.02 -5.79
N SER A 242 13.22 -21.27 -4.70
CA SER A 242 12.43 -21.47 -3.49
C SER A 242 11.75 -20.18 -3.10
N HIS A 243 10.57 -20.28 -2.48
CA HIS A 243 9.77 -19.14 -2.05
C HIS A 243 9.59 -19.16 -0.53
N TYR A 244 9.83 -18.02 0.10
CA TYR A 244 9.60 -17.87 1.55
C TYR A 244 8.84 -16.58 1.84
N ARG A 245 7.77 -16.67 2.63
CA ARG A 245 7.09 -15.47 3.15
C ARG A 245 8.00 -14.76 4.14
N ILE A 246 8.28 -13.48 3.90
CA ILE A 246 9.26 -12.72 4.70
C ILE A 246 8.75 -12.47 6.12
N ASP A 247 7.44 -12.30 6.31
CA ASP A 247 6.82 -12.14 7.64
C ASP A 247 6.95 -13.39 8.55
N ARG A 248 7.26 -14.56 7.95
CA ARG A 248 7.51 -15.80 8.70
C ARG A 248 8.98 -16.04 9.02
N MET A 249 9.86 -15.15 8.54
CA MET A 249 11.28 -15.22 8.86
C MET A 249 11.58 -14.63 10.22
N GLN A 250 12.62 -15.12 10.87
CA GLN A 250 13.20 -14.55 12.08
C GLN A 250 14.72 -14.56 11.97
N GLN A 251 15.37 -13.60 12.65
CA GLN A 251 16.83 -13.49 12.70
C GLN A 251 17.45 -13.43 11.29
N VAL A 252 16.84 -12.64 10.40
CA VAL A 252 17.38 -12.43 9.06
C VAL A 252 18.71 -11.69 9.17
N ALA A 253 19.77 -12.27 8.59
CA ALA A 253 21.11 -11.68 8.57
C ALA A 253 21.79 -11.94 7.23
N MET A 254 22.45 -10.94 6.68
CA MET A 254 23.30 -11.09 5.50
C MET A 254 24.63 -11.74 5.91
N HIS A 255 25.04 -12.75 5.15
CA HIS A 255 26.36 -13.37 5.36
C HIS A 255 27.47 -12.45 4.81
N PRO A 256 28.43 -12.03 5.65
CA PRO A 256 29.38 -10.98 5.24
C PRO A 256 30.34 -11.42 4.13
N MET A 257 30.72 -12.71 4.09
CA MET A 257 31.76 -13.22 3.21
C MET A 257 31.24 -14.17 2.12
N GLU A 258 30.10 -14.85 2.32
CA GLU A 258 29.63 -15.83 1.35
C GLU A 258 28.90 -15.18 0.18
N GLN A 259 29.43 -15.44 -1.02
CA GLN A 259 28.81 -15.02 -2.28
C GLN A 259 27.62 -15.92 -2.62
N GLY A 260 26.59 -15.32 -3.20
CA GLY A 260 25.42 -16.02 -3.70
C GLY A 260 25.71 -16.78 -5.00
N LYS A 261 24.91 -17.80 -5.31
CA LYS A 261 24.91 -18.51 -6.59
C LYS A 261 24.29 -17.60 -7.67
N CYS A 262 24.86 -17.56 -8.86
CA CYS A 262 24.26 -16.81 -9.97
C CYS A 262 22.93 -17.47 -10.36
N MET A 263 21.92 -16.66 -10.65
CA MET A 263 20.58 -17.13 -11.00
C MET A 263 20.58 -17.95 -12.29
N SER A 264 21.42 -17.61 -13.27
CA SER A 264 21.58 -18.35 -14.52
C SER A 264 22.13 -19.79 -14.37
N GLN A 265 22.60 -20.16 -13.17
CA GLN A 265 23.08 -21.51 -12.86
C GLN A 265 21.97 -22.38 -12.25
N LEU A 266 20.74 -21.86 -12.16
CA LEU A 266 19.63 -22.60 -11.59
C LEU A 266 18.84 -23.35 -12.64
N GLU A 267 18.33 -24.53 -12.27
CA GLU A 267 17.42 -25.30 -13.10
C GLU A 267 16.12 -24.54 -13.37
N GLY A 268 15.68 -24.46 -14.63
CA GLY A 268 14.46 -23.77 -15.03
C GLY A 268 14.57 -22.24 -15.12
N VAL A 269 15.80 -21.71 -15.06
CA VAL A 269 16.09 -20.28 -15.24
C VAL A 269 17.02 -20.13 -16.44
N ASP A 270 16.49 -19.64 -17.54
CA ASP A 270 17.22 -19.34 -18.77
C ASP A 270 17.27 -17.83 -19.05
N SER A 271 17.82 -17.46 -20.19
CA SER A 271 17.91 -16.06 -20.63
C SER A 271 16.55 -15.38 -20.87
N SER A 272 15.47 -16.16 -20.97
CA SER A 272 14.09 -15.66 -21.15
C SER A 272 13.32 -15.54 -19.83
N PHE A 273 13.99 -15.78 -18.69
CA PHE A 273 13.33 -15.70 -17.38
C PHE A 273 12.83 -14.29 -17.10
N GLU A 274 11.53 -14.18 -16.90
CA GLU A 274 10.84 -12.93 -16.53
C GLU A 274 10.07 -13.14 -15.23
N ILE A 275 10.33 -12.27 -14.25
CA ILE A 275 9.73 -12.39 -12.91
C ILE A 275 8.22 -12.25 -12.92
N SER A 276 7.65 -11.37 -13.75
CA SER A 276 6.21 -11.16 -13.88
C SER A 276 5.54 -12.44 -14.36
N ARG A 277 6.04 -13.03 -15.42
CA ARG A 277 5.58 -14.32 -15.94
C ARG A 277 5.67 -15.43 -14.90
N TYR A 278 6.81 -15.50 -14.20
CA TYR A 278 7.00 -16.49 -13.14
C TYR A 278 5.96 -16.38 -12.02
N MET A 279 5.60 -15.14 -11.61
CA MET A 279 4.58 -14.90 -10.60
C MET A 279 3.18 -15.31 -11.07
N GLU A 280 2.83 -15.04 -12.32
CA GLU A 280 1.56 -15.45 -12.93
C GLU A 280 1.42 -16.98 -12.97
N GLU A 281 2.50 -17.69 -13.25
CA GLU A 281 2.54 -19.16 -13.32
C GLU A 281 2.51 -19.81 -11.93
N HIS A 282 2.84 -19.06 -10.85
CA HIS A 282 2.89 -19.53 -9.46
C HIS A 282 1.94 -18.73 -8.53
N PRO A 283 0.63 -18.82 -8.71
CA PRO A 283 -0.31 -18.10 -7.85
C PRO A 283 -0.04 -18.39 -6.38
N ARG A 284 -0.07 -17.31 -5.56
CA ARG A 284 0.26 -17.37 -4.12
C ARG A 284 1.62 -18.00 -3.82
N MET A 285 2.55 -17.93 -4.81
CA MET A 285 3.92 -18.43 -4.71
C MET A 285 4.01 -19.91 -4.33
N SER A 286 3.19 -20.75 -4.99
CA SER A 286 3.26 -22.22 -4.84
C SER A 286 4.56 -22.79 -5.42
N TYR A 287 5.03 -23.93 -4.89
CA TYR A 287 6.34 -24.53 -5.24
C TYR A 287 6.32 -25.47 -6.43
N GLU A 288 5.15 -25.84 -6.92
CA GLU A 288 5.00 -26.84 -7.95
C GLU A 288 5.45 -26.32 -9.31
N LYS A 289 5.92 -27.19 -10.18
CA LYS A 289 6.18 -26.86 -11.58
C LYS A 289 4.85 -26.47 -12.25
N PRO A 290 4.81 -25.39 -13.02
CA PRO A 290 3.62 -25.02 -13.76
C PRO A 290 3.24 -26.08 -14.80
N VAL A 291 1.97 -26.27 -14.99
CA VAL A 291 1.35 -27.17 -15.98
C VAL A 291 0.36 -26.38 -16.81
N SER A 292 0.16 -26.81 -18.07
CA SER A 292 -0.88 -26.24 -18.90
C SER A 292 -2.18 -27.05 -18.77
N ALA A 293 -3.30 -26.35 -18.67
CA ALA A 293 -4.62 -26.95 -18.73
C ALA A 293 -5.54 -26.14 -19.66
N THR A 294 -6.41 -26.82 -20.38
CA THR A 294 -7.47 -26.19 -21.15
C THR A 294 -8.79 -26.39 -20.40
N LEU A 295 -9.42 -25.30 -20.06
CA LEU A 295 -10.67 -25.26 -19.32
C LEU A 295 -11.83 -24.93 -20.26
N MET A 296 -12.94 -25.62 -20.09
CA MET A 296 -14.25 -25.20 -20.60
C MET A 296 -14.94 -24.40 -19.51
N VAL A 297 -15.28 -23.15 -19.80
CA VAL A 297 -15.72 -22.16 -18.81
C VAL A 297 -16.93 -21.40 -19.32
N GLU A 298 -17.93 -21.19 -18.47
CA GLU A 298 -19.07 -20.34 -18.80
C GLU A 298 -18.65 -18.85 -18.89
N GLU A 299 -19.33 -18.09 -19.74
CA GLU A 299 -18.98 -16.72 -20.13
C GLU A 299 -18.76 -15.78 -18.92
N TYR A 300 -19.62 -15.87 -17.90
CA TYR A 300 -19.53 -15.02 -16.70
C TYR A 300 -18.31 -15.30 -15.80
N LEU A 301 -17.63 -16.46 -15.98
CA LEU A 301 -16.43 -16.82 -15.23
C LEU A 301 -15.12 -16.53 -15.99
N VAL A 302 -15.20 -16.09 -17.23
CA VAL A 302 -14.03 -15.82 -18.07
C VAL A 302 -13.10 -14.80 -17.40
N GLU A 303 -13.62 -13.68 -16.93
CA GLU A 303 -12.84 -12.64 -16.25
C GLU A 303 -12.19 -13.17 -14.95
N ALA A 304 -12.89 -14.03 -14.20
CA ALA A 304 -12.35 -14.64 -12.99
C ALA A 304 -11.18 -15.59 -13.31
N VAL A 305 -11.23 -16.33 -14.41
CA VAL A 305 -10.10 -17.16 -14.90
C VAL A 305 -8.92 -16.29 -15.30
N GLU A 306 -9.16 -15.22 -16.07
CA GLU A 306 -8.12 -14.31 -16.55
C GLU A 306 -7.48 -13.52 -15.39
N THR A 307 -8.21 -13.29 -14.32
CA THR A 307 -7.69 -12.62 -13.10
C THR A 307 -6.81 -13.55 -12.26
N GLU A 308 -7.18 -14.84 -12.15
CA GLU A 308 -6.48 -15.78 -11.27
C GLU A 308 -5.29 -16.46 -11.97
N PHE A 309 -5.38 -16.71 -13.30
CA PHE A 309 -4.41 -17.51 -14.04
C PHE A 309 -3.84 -16.80 -15.25
N ARG A 310 -2.59 -17.14 -15.57
CA ARG A 310 -1.99 -16.78 -16.84
C ARG A 310 -2.71 -17.49 -18.00
N THR A 311 -3.42 -16.72 -18.81
CA THR A 311 -4.13 -17.20 -20.00
C THR A 311 -3.28 -17.12 -21.24
N THR A 312 -3.19 -18.20 -22.03
CA THR A 312 -2.41 -18.25 -23.27
C THR A 312 -3.28 -18.30 -24.52
N SER A 313 -4.51 -18.75 -24.41
CA SER A 313 -5.49 -18.69 -25.51
C SER A 313 -6.91 -18.68 -24.95
N LYS A 314 -7.81 -17.98 -25.68
CA LYS A 314 -9.25 -17.91 -25.37
C LYS A 314 -10.04 -18.03 -26.67
N ILE A 315 -10.92 -19.01 -26.76
CA ILE A 315 -11.74 -19.29 -27.94
C ILE A 315 -13.18 -19.49 -27.51
N LYS A 316 -14.11 -18.73 -28.09
CA LYS A 316 -15.55 -18.94 -27.89
C LYS A 316 -15.95 -20.19 -28.69
N THR A 317 -16.53 -21.19 -28.02
CA THR A 317 -16.92 -22.46 -28.64
C THR A 317 -18.42 -22.58 -28.88
N GLN A 318 -19.25 -22.01 -27.97
CA GLN A 318 -20.71 -21.97 -28.04
C GLN A 318 -21.20 -20.63 -27.50
N GLU A 319 -22.51 -20.37 -27.53
CA GLU A 319 -23.11 -19.08 -27.21
C GLU A 319 -22.68 -18.52 -25.84
N HIS A 320 -22.51 -19.40 -24.84
CA HIS A 320 -22.09 -19.02 -23.47
C HIS A 320 -20.88 -19.80 -22.94
N LEU A 321 -20.10 -20.47 -23.83
CA LEU A 321 -19.01 -21.36 -23.43
C LEU A 321 -17.69 -20.95 -24.12
N PHE A 322 -16.65 -20.84 -23.29
CA PHE A 322 -15.30 -20.52 -23.73
C PHE A 322 -14.32 -21.65 -23.42
N ARG A 323 -13.43 -21.90 -24.36
CA ARG A 323 -12.24 -22.73 -24.17
C ARG A 323 -11.07 -21.83 -23.84
N ILE A 324 -10.53 -21.96 -22.63
CA ILE A 324 -9.43 -21.12 -22.15
C ILE A 324 -8.26 -21.98 -21.78
N ARG A 325 -7.08 -21.73 -22.39
CA ARG A 325 -5.84 -22.39 -22.02
C ARG A 325 -5.09 -21.57 -21.00
N ILE A 326 -4.83 -22.17 -19.85
CA ILE A 326 -4.12 -21.55 -18.73
C ILE A 326 -2.79 -22.25 -18.46
N ILE A 327 -1.86 -21.54 -17.81
CA ILE A 327 -0.64 -22.07 -17.22
C ILE A 327 -0.62 -21.70 -15.75
N SER A 328 -0.53 -22.71 -14.88
CA SER A 328 -0.48 -22.51 -13.42
C SER A 328 -0.01 -23.79 -12.73
N THR A 329 0.13 -23.74 -11.41
CA THR A 329 0.47 -24.94 -10.64
C THR A 329 -0.74 -25.84 -10.47
N LYS A 330 -0.49 -27.15 -10.41
CA LYS A 330 -1.51 -28.19 -10.26
C LYS A 330 -2.42 -27.92 -9.06
N THR A 331 -1.83 -27.63 -7.91
CA THR A 331 -2.61 -27.35 -6.68
C THR A 331 -3.48 -26.10 -6.82
N ALA A 332 -3.00 -25.05 -7.49
CA ALA A 332 -3.80 -23.83 -7.69
C ALA A 332 -5.02 -24.12 -8.58
N ILE A 333 -4.82 -24.83 -9.70
CA ILE A 333 -5.88 -25.23 -10.62
C ILE A 333 -6.93 -26.09 -9.89
N CYS A 334 -6.50 -27.14 -9.17
CA CYS A 334 -7.43 -28.01 -8.43
C CYS A 334 -8.22 -27.26 -7.37
N ASN A 335 -7.58 -26.39 -6.58
CA ASN A 335 -8.29 -25.65 -5.53
C ASN A 335 -9.31 -24.68 -6.11
N TRP A 336 -8.98 -24.05 -7.24
CA TRP A 336 -9.87 -23.09 -7.88
C TRP A 336 -11.08 -23.80 -8.51
N ILE A 337 -10.87 -24.92 -9.21
CA ILE A 337 -11.94 -25.71 -9.83
C ILE A 337 -12.91 -26.27 -8.78
N ILE A 338 -12.42 -26.75 -7.63
CA ILE A 338 -13.31 -27.28 -6.57
C ILE A 338 -14.32 -26.22 -6.11
N ASN A 339 -13.94 -24.95 -6.06
CA ASN A 339 -14.84 -23.87 -5.67
C ASN A 339 -15.90 -23.54 -6.72
N LEU A 340 -15.70 -23.95 -7.98
CA LEU A 340 -16.51 -23.58 -9.13
C LEU A 340 -16.87 -24.80 -10.00
N SER A 341 -16.87 -26.00 -9.41
CA SER A 341 -16.93 -27.30 -10.10
C SER A 341 -18.15 -27.50 -11.00
N GLU A 342 -19.27 -26.81 -10.74
CA GLU A 342 -20.48 -26.90 -11.55
C GLU A 342 -20.37 -26.21 -12.91
N HIS A 343 -19.44 -25.25 -13.04
CA HIS A 343 -19.35 -24.34 -14.18
C HIS A 343 -18.05 -24.45 -14.97
N ILE A 344 -17.14 -25.35 -14.55
CA ILE A 344 -15.82 -25.48 -15.13
C ILE A 344 -15.43 -26.96 -15.29
N LYS A 345 -14.92 -27.27 -16.49
CA LYS A 345 -14.40 -28.60 -16.80
C LYS A 345 -13.00 -28.52 -17.39
N ILE A 346 -12.11 -29.40 -16.95
CA ILE A 346 -10.82 -29.60 -17.60
C ILE A 346 -11.06 -30.43 -18.87
N GLU A 347 -10.73 -29.87 -20.03
CA GLU A 347 -10.82 -30.56 -21.32
C GLU A 347 -9.52 -31.32 -21.62
N THR A 348 -8.37 -30.64 -21.47
CA THR A 348 -7.05 -31.22 -21.67
C THR A 348 -6.06 -30.67 -20.66
N THR A 349 -5.01 -31.42 -20.38
CA THR A 349 -3.93 -30.99 -19.48
C THR A 349 -2.60 -31.62 -19.87
N SER A 350 -1.49 -30.95 -19.58
CA SER A 350 -0.13 -31.50 -19.75
C SER A 350 0.25 -32.47 -18.63
N ASP A 351 -0.47 -32.51 -17.53
CA ASP A 351 -0.25 -33.44 -16.42
C ASP A 351 -1.56 -34.16 -16.05
N PRO A 352 -1.75 -35.41 -16.52
CA PRO A 352 -2.99 -36.16 -16.24
C PRO A 352 -3.29 -36.35 -14.75
N THR A 353 -2.28 -36.32 -13.88
CA THR A 353 -2.45 -36.51 -12.42
C THR A 353 -3.24 -35.37 -11.76
N ILE A 354 -3.52 -34.27 -12.48
CA ILE A 354 -4.41 -33.20 -12.03
C ILE A 354 -5.82 -33.74 -11.77
N ILE A 355 -6.32 -34.59 -12.65
CA ILE A 355 -7.67 -35.17 -12.55
C ILE A 355 -7.75 -36.09 -11.34
N ASP A 356 -6.72 -36.93 -11.13
CA ASP A 356 -6.66 -37.83 -9.97
C ASP A 356 -6.64 -37.00 -8.66
N GLN A 357 -5.84 -35.93 -8.62
CA GLN A 357 -5.76 -35.04 -7.46
C GLN A 357 -7.10 -34.33 -7.20
N LEU A 358 -7.79 -33.91 -8.25
CA LEU A 358 -9.12 -33.28 -8.14
C LEU A 358 -10.15 -34.27 -7.58
N CYS A 359 -10.18 -35.50 -8.12
CA CYS A 359 -11.07 -36.58 -7.65
C CYS A 359 -10.76 -36.94 -6.19
N GLN A 360 -9.50 -37.09 -5.80
CA GLN A 360 -9.11 -37.36 -4.41
C GLN A 360 -9.59 -36.26 -3.45
N LYS A 361 -9.42 -35.00 -3.82
CA LYS A 361 -9.90 -33.88 -3.00
C LYS A 361 -11.42 -33.88 -2.86
N ALA A 362 -12.16 -34.11 -3.95
CA ALA A 362 -13.59 -34.21 -3.93
C ALA A 362 -14.05 -35.38 -3.04
N GLN A 363 -13.41 -36.54 -3.15
CA GLN A 363 -13.71 -37.71 -2.34
C GLN A 363 -13.46 -37.45 -0.83
N CYS A 364 -12.33 -36.80 -0.49
CA CYS A 364 -12.06 -36.39 0.90
C CYS A 364 -13.13 -35.46 1.46
N ILE A 365 -13.64 -34.52 0.66
CA ILE A 365 -14.75 -33.66 1.06
C ILE A 365 -15.98 -34.50 1.35
N ILE A 366 -16.39 -35.39 0.46
CA ILE A 366 -17.55 -36.24 0.62
C ILE A 366 -17.41 -37.10 1.89
N GLU A 367 -16.30 -37.77 2.10
CA GLU A 367 -16.05 -38.62 3.27
C GLU A 367 -16.10 -37.84 4.59
N ASN A 368 -15.56 -36.62 4.63
CA ASN A 368 -15.62 -35.79 5.83
C ASN A 368 -17.02 -35.41 6.22
N TYR A 369 -17.90 -35.09 5.25
CA TYR A 369 -19.29 -34.74 5.53
C TYR A 369 -20.18 -35.97 5.78
N GLN A 370 -19.94 -37.13 5.15
CA GLN A 370 -20.65 -38.37 5.44
C GLN A 370 -20.35 -38.92 6.84
N LYS A 371 -19.11 -38.73 7.36
CA LYS A 371 -18.75 -39.08 8.74
C LYS A 371 -19.49 -38.22 9.77
N THR A 372 -19.69 -36.93 9.46
CA THR A 372 -20.39 -35.99 10.35
C THR A 372 -21.89 -36.30 10.44
N ASN A 373 -22.54 -36.69 9.35
CA ASN A 373 -23.96 -37.08 9.34
C ASN A 373 -24.26 -38.43 10.07
N LYS A 374 -23.23 -39.16 10.51
CA LYS A 374 -23.43 -40.38 11.36
C LYS A 374 -23.33 -40.09 12.87
N ILE A 375 -23.11 -38.82 13.26
CA ILE A 375 -22.95 -38.38 14.66
C ILE A 375 -24.20 -37.59 15.13
N THR A 376 -25.15 -37.27 14.24
CA THR A 376 -26.47 -36.75 14.55
C THR A 376 -27.51 -37.87 14.43
#